data_dca539bc93127166a79fa2669e977b50
#
_entry.id   dca539bc93127166a79fa2669e977b50
#
_cell.length_a   1.000
_cell.length_b   1.000
_cell.length_c   1.000
_cell.angle_alpha   90.00
_cell.angle_beta   90.00
_cell.angle_gamma   90.00
#
_symmetry.space_group_name_H-M   'P 1'
#
loop_
_entity.id
_entity.type
_entity.pdbx_description
1 polymer ?
#
loop_
_entity_poly.entity_id
_entity_poly.type
_entity_poly.pdbx_seq_one_letter_code
_entity_poly.pdbx_strand_id
1 'polypeptide(L)'
;MTIKVGDRLPAATLMEYFEVEKDGCSIGPNPVKVEDLTKGRKVVIFGLPGAFTPTCSAKHVPSYLANYDKLKAKGVDAIACVSVNDAFVMGAWARDQHTGDKVRMLADGSADFAKALGLELDLTARGMGVRCQRFSMLVDNGVVKALNVEAPGKYEVSDAETM
;
A
#
# COMPACT_ATOMS: atom_id res chain seq x y z
N MET A 1 6.57 -17.32 -6.01
CA MET A 1 5.46 -17.81 -5.16
C MET A 1 4.69 -16.65 -4.57
N THR A 2 3.37 -16.80 -4.52
CA THR A 2 2.53 -15.77 -3.91
C THR A 2 2.57 -15.87 -2.39
N ILE A 3 2.67 -14.73 -1.71
CA ILE A 3 2.62 -14.66 -0.26
C ILE A 3 1.27 -15.18 0.26
N LYS A 4 1.25 -15.73 1.45
CA LYS A 4 0.05 -16.29 2.09
C LYS A 4 0.02 -15.97 3.58
N VAL A 5 -1.12 -16.18 4.20
CA VAL A 5 -1.29 -16.02 5.64
C VAL A 5 -0.30 -16.93 6.38
N GLY A 6 0.35 -16.36 7.37
CA GLY A 6 1.40 -17.02 8.14
C GLY A 6 2.82 -16.73 7.65
N ASP A 7 2.97 -16.23 6.43
CA ASP A 7 4.28 -15.88 5.91
C ASP A 7 4.78 -14.57 6.52
N ARG A 8 6.10 -14.45 6.66
CA ARG A 8 6.73 -13.18 7.00
C ARG A 8 6.87 -12.34 5.73
N LEU A 9 6.65 -11.03 5.84
CA LEU A 9 6.86 -10.14 4.71
C LEU A 9 8.32 -10.17 4.24
N PRO A 10 8.56 -10.14 2.93
CA PRO A 10 9.91 -10.05 2.40
C PRO A 10 10.55 -8.71 2.76
N ALA A 11 11.88 -8.70 2.87
CA ALA A 11 12.62 -7.47 3.05
C ALA A 11 12.52 -6.64 1.78
N ALA A 12 12.14 -5.37 1.93
CA ALA A 12 12.04 -4.45 0.79
C ALA A 12 12.13 -3.02 1.30
N THR A 13 12.51 -2.11 0.41
CA THR A 13 12.53 -0.67 0.67
C THR A 13 11.56 0.01 -0.26
N LEU A 14 10.60 0.73 0.30
CA LEU A 14 9.65 1.56 -0.42
C LEU A 14 10.06 3.02 -0.24
N MET A 15 9.48 3.92 -1.05
CA MET A 15 9.76 5.34 -0.94
C MET A 15 8.51 6.09 -0.53
N GLU A 16 8.68 7.06 0.35
CA GLU A 16 7.59 7.93 0.80
C GLU A 16 7.98 9.39 0.59
N TYR A 17 7.08 10.17 -0.01
CA TYR A 17 7.32 11.57 -0.28
C TYR A 17 6.84 12.44 0.88
N PHE A 18 7.71 13.31 1.38
CA PHE A 18 7.36 14.31 2.40
C PHE A 18 7.41 15.70 1.79
N GLU A 19 6.40 16.51 2.06
CA GLU A 19 6.32 17.90 1.60
C GLU A 19 6.99 18.88 2.57
N VAL A 20 7.18 18.44 3.84
CA VAL A 20 7.83 19.23 4.89
C VAL A 20 8.82 18.33 5.64
N GLU A 21 9.81 18.94 6.26
CA GLU A 21 10.71 18.19 7.14
C GLU A 21 9.92 17.60 8.30
N LYS A 22 10.12 16.33 8.58
CA LYS A 22 9.40 15.61 9.62
C LYS A 22 10.28 14.49 10.19
N ASP A 23 10.47 14.49 11.50
CA ASP A 23 11.14 13.41 12.25
C ASP A 23 12.47 12.94 11.63
N GLY A 24 13.30 13.90 11.21
CA GLY A 24 14.59 13.62 10.60
C GLY A 24 14.54 13.26 9.12
N CYS A 25 13.36 13.22 8.51
CA CYS A 25 13.19 13.00 7.08
C CYS A 25 13.25 14.33 6.33
N SER A 26 13.97 14.37 5.22
CA SER A 26 14.05 15.55 4.37
C SER A 26 12.82 15.68 3.47
N ILE A 27 12.64 16.88 2.91
CA ILE A 27 11.63 17.10 1.88
C ILE A 27 11.98 16.25 0.66
N GLY A 28 10.98 15.59 0.08
CA GLY A 28 11.17 14.73 -1.08
C GLY A 28 11.03 13.25 -0.73
N PRO A 29 11.51 12.35 -1.62
CA PRO A 29 11.44 10.91 -1.38
C PRO A 29 12.36 10.47 -0.24
N ASN A 30 11.82 9.65 0.65
CA ASN A 30 12.57 9.07 1.76
C ASN A 30 12.37 7.55 1.78
N PRO A 31 13.43 6.76 2.07
CA PRO A 31 13.30 5.31 2.13
C PRO A 31 12.52 4.87 3.37
N VAL A 32 11.66 3.87 3.17
CA VAL A 32 10.91 3.21 4.24
C VAL A 32 11.13 1.72 4.10
N LYS A 33 11.80 1.11 5.06
CA LYS A 33 12.00 -0.34 5.07
C LYS A 33 10.73 -1.01 5.57
N VAL A 34 10.28 -2.03 4.86
CA VAL A 34 9.08 -2.79 5.23
C VAL A 34 9.23 -3.39 6.63
N GLU A 35 10.42 -3.87 6.97
CA GLU A 35 10.71 -4.42 8.30
C GLU A 35 10.47 -3.36 9.40
N ASP A 36 10.94 -2.14 9.20
CA ASP A 36 10.78 -1.05 10.16
C ASP A 36 9.33 -0.57 10.25
N LEU A 37 8.61 -0.57 9.13
CA LEU A 37 7.20 -0.19 9.09
C LEU A 37 6.34 -1.11 9.95
N THR A 38 6.65 -2.41 9.93
CA THR A 38 5.81 -3.44 10.55
C THR A 38 6.31 -3.97 11.90
N LYS A 39 7.54 -3.65 12.28
CA LYS A 39 8.16 -4.19 13.49
C LYS A 39 7.39 -3.79 14.76
N GLY A 40 6.90 -4.78 15.48
CA GLY A 40 6.16 -4.56 16.72
C GLY A 40 4.84 -3.83 16.54
N ARG A 41 4.31 -3.78 15.31
CA ARG A 41 3.12 -3.01 14.97
C ARG A 41 2.12 -3.85 14.20
N LYS A 42 0.85 -3.47 14.31
CA LYS A 42 -0.22 -4.04 13.51
C LYS A 42 -0.52 -3.06 12.38
N VAL A 43 -0.26 -3.45 11.14
CA VAL A 43 -0.35 -2.59 9.97
C VAL A 43 -1.27 -3.20 8.92
N VAL A 44 -2.18 -2.41 8.39
CA VAL A 44 -2.95 -2.78 7.20
C VAL A 44 -2.21 -2.24 5.98
N ILE A 45 -1.88 -3.11 5.05
CA ILE A 45 -1.26 -2.74 3.79
C ILE A 45 -2.22 -3.12 2.68
N PHE A 46 -2.56 -2.16 1.83
CA PHE A 46 -3.32 -2.45 0.63
C PHE A 46 -2.56 -1.98 -0.59
N GLY A 47 -2.66 -2.73 -1.67
CA GLY A 47 -1.98 -2.45 -2.93
C GLY A 47 -2.98 -2.35 -4.06
N LEU A 48 -2.57 -1.69 -5.13
CA LEU A 48 -3.45 -1.43 -6.26
C LEU A 48 -2.64 -1.19 -7.53
N PRO A 49 -3.28 -1.32 -8.71
CA PRO A 49 -2.56 -1.21 -9.99
C PRO A 49 -1.98 0.15 -10.32
N GLY A 50 -2.48 1.23 -9.74
CA GLY A 50 -1.86 2.52 -10.04
C GLY A 50 -2.56 3.73 -9.42
N ALA A 51 -1.73 4.71 -9.04
CA ALA A 51 -2.20 6.03 -8.61
C ALA A 51 -2.99 6.69 -9.75
N PHE A 52 -4.00 7.46 -9.38
CA PHE A 52 -4.88 8.19 -10.30
C PHE A 52 -5.71 7.32 -11.23
N THR A 53 -5.69 5.99 -11.09
CA THR A 53 -6.58 5.13 -11.87
C THR A 53 -8.00 5.16 -11.27
N PRO A 54 -9.06 4.88 -12.06
CA PRO A 54 -10.43 5.14 -11.62
C PRO A 54 -10.86 4.48 -10.31
N THR A 55 -10.75 3.16 -10.20
CA THR A 55 -11.19 2.43 -8.99
C THR A 55 -10.30 2.76 -7.80
N CYS A 56 -9.00 2.91 -8.01
CA CYS A 56 -8.05 3.25 -6.96
C CYS A 56 -8.38 4.62 -6.34
N SER A 57 -8.69 5.61 -7.17
CA SER A 57 -9.00 6.97 -6.73
C SER A 57 -10.42 7.13 -6.23
N ALA A 58 -11.39 6.44 -6.85
CA ALA A 58 -12.81 6.64 -6.53
C ALA A 58 -13.31 5.74 -5.40
N LYS A 59 -12.68 4.59 -5.16
CA LYS A 59 -13.19 3.58 -4.23
C LYS A 59 -12.18 3.06 -3.23
N HIS A 60 -11.01 2.59 -3.69
CA HIS A 60 -10.08 1.85 -2.83
C HIS A 60 -9.49 2.74 -1.72
N VAL A 61 -8.81 3.81 -2.09
CA VAL A 61 -8.26 4.76 -1.11
C VAL A 61 -9.36 5.39 -0.28
N PRO A 62 -10.47 5.89 -0.87
CA PRO A 62 -11.56 6.45 -0.06
C PRO A 62 -12.14 5.48 0.96
N SER A 63 -12.21 4.17 0.66
CA SER A 63 -12.74 3.20 1.63
C SER A 63 -11.89 3.16 2.91
N TYR A 64 -10.57 3.25 2.77
CA TYR A 64 -9.67 3.25 3.93
C TYR A 64 -9.71 4.58 4.69
N LEU A 65 -9.88 5.70 3.99
CA LEU A 65 -10.05 7.00 4.65
C LEU A 65 -11.35 7.05 5.44
N ALA A 66 -12.44 6.54 4.87
CA ALA A 66 -13.75 6.52 5.53
C ALA A 66 -13.78 5.59 6.75
N ASN A 67 -12.98 4.51 6.74
CA ASN A 67 -12.96 3.53 7.82
C ASN A 67 -11.73 3.64 8.72
N TYR A 68 -10.98 4.73 8.62
CA TYR A 68 -9.74 4.94 9.38
C TYR A 68 -9.96 4.77 10.88
N ASP A 69 -10.97 5.45 11.44
CA ASP A 69 -11.23 5.41 12.89
C ASP A 69 -11.64 4.01 13.36
N LYS A 70 -12.41 3.29 12.55
CA LYS A 70 -12.81 1.92 12.86
C LYS A 70 -11.62 0.97 12.91
N LEU A 71 -10.70 1.11 11.96
CA LEU A 71 -9.47 0.29 11.94
C LEU A 71 -8.57 0.62 13.13
N LYS A 72 -8.41 1.89 13.45
CA LYS A 72 -7.63 2.30 14.62
C LYS A 72 -8.25 1.76 15.91
N ALA A 73 -9.56 1.77 16.03
CA ALA A 73 -10.27 1.24 17.20
C ALA A 73 -10.07 -0.27 17.37
N LYS A 74 -9.76 -0.99 16.28
CA LYS A 74 -9.48 -2.43 16.32
C LYS A 74 -8.00 -2.75 16.56
N GLY A 75 -7.18 -1.75 16.88
CA GLY A 75 -5.78 -1.95 17.22
C GLY A 75 -4.80 -1.80 16.06
N VAL A 76 -5.25 -1.32 14.91
CA VAL A 76 -4.36 -1.07 13.77
C VAL A 76 -3.52 0.17 14.05
N ASP A 77 -2.19 0.03 14.00
CA ASP A 77 -1.26 1.11 14.29
C ASP A 77 -1.03 2.03 13.09
N ALA A 78 -1.06 1.48 11.87
CA ALA A 78 -0.84 2.25 10.65
C ALA A 78 -1.56 1.61 9.47
N ILE A 79 -1.89 2.43 8.47
CA ILE A 79 -2.46 2.00 7.20
C ILE A 79 -1.54 2.50 6.10
N ALA A 80 -1.13 1.62 5.20
CA ALA A 80 -0.25 1.94 4.09
C ALA A 80 -0.83 1.49 2.77
N CYS A 81 -0.73 2.35 1.76
CA CYS A 81 -1.08 2.05 0.38
C CYS A 81 0.20 1.88 -0.43
N VAL A 82 0.30 0.80 -1.19
CA VAL A 82 1.47 0.52 -2.04
C VAL A 82 1.04 0.48 -3.49
N SER A 83 1.79 1.15 -4.34
CA SER A 83 1.56 1.12 -5.78
C SER A 83 2.89 1.15 -6.53
N VAL A 84 2.92 0.55 -7.72
CA VAL A 84 4.09 0.62 -8.61
C VAL A 84 4.04 1.94 -9.36
N ASN A 85 4.38 2.99 -8.63
CA ASN A 85 4.54 4.36 -9.11
C ASN A 85 5.73 4.94 -8.36
N ASP A 86 6.32 6.01 -8.87
CA ASP A 86 7.41 6.66 -8.15
C ASP A 86 6.89 7.49 -6.98
N ALA A 87 7.80 7.93 -6.10
CA ALA A 87 7.44 8.68 -4.91
C ALA A 87 6.80 10.04 -5.23
N PHE A 88 7.19 10.66 -6.33
CA PHE A 88 6.63 11.96 -6.73
C PHE A 88 5.15 11.81 -7.09
N VAL A 89 4.82 10.76 -7.86
CA VAL A 89 3.42 10.46 -8.21
C VAL A 89 2.61 10.12 -6.97
N MET A 90 3.15 9.29 -6.08
CA MET A 90 2.46 8.93 -4.84
C MET A 90 2.24 10.14 -3.93
N GLY A 91 3.19 11.05 -3.87
CA GLY A 91 3.03 12.31 -3.12
C GLY A 91 1.92 13.18 -3.68
N ALA A 92 1.86 13.33 -4.99
CA ALA A 92 0.80 14.09 -5.64
C ALA A 92 -0.57 13.43 -5.44
N TRP A 93 -0.63 12.11 -5.51
CA TRP A 93 -1.87 11.37 -5.30
C TRP A 93 -2.34 11.47 -3.84
N ALA A 94 -1.40 11.45 -2.89
CA ALA A 94 -1.73 11.67 -1.48
C ALA A 94 -2.42 13.03 -1.27
N ARG A 95 -1.93 14.08 -1.91
CA ARG A 95 -2.57 15.41 -1.86
C ARG A 95 -3.96 15.38 -2.49
N ASP A 96 -4.08 14.77 -3.66
CA ASP A 96 -5.35 14.65 -4.37
C ASP A 96 -6.40 13.91 -3.55
N GLN A 97 -5.99 12.84 -2.87
CA GLN A 97 -6.88 12.00 -2.06
C GLN A 97 -7.06 12.53 -0.62
N HIS A 98 -6.34 13.56 -0.23
CA HIS A 98 -6.39 14.14 1.11
C HIS A 98 -6.08 13.12 2.22
N THR A 99 -5.05 12.30 2.00
CA THR A 99 -4.71 11.22 2.94
C THR A 99 -4.15 11.71 4.27
N GLY A 100 -3.46 12.87 4.28
CA GLY A 100 -2.84 13.40 5.48
C GLY A 100 -1.97 12.36 6.16
N ASP A 101 -2.16 12.18 7.46
CA ASP A 101 -1.46 11.16 8.26
C ASP A 101 -2.27 9.86 8.38
N LYS A 102 -3.45 9.76 7.75
CA LYS A 102 -4.33 8.61 7.89
C LYS A 102 -3.85 7.40 7.11
N VAL A 103 -3.42 7.62 5.86
CA VAL A 103 -2.92 6.56 5.00
C VAL A 103 -1.56 6.98 4.46
N ARG A 104 -0.54 6.15 4.69
CA ARG A 104 0.80 6.40 4.15
C ARG A 104 0.84 5.90 2.71
N MET A 105 1.22 6.76 1.79
CA MET A 105 1.28 6.45 0.36
C MET A 105 2.71 6.08 0.00
N LEU A 106 2.97 4.78 -0.15
CA LEU A 106 4.31 4.25 -0.34
C LEU A 106 4.53 3.84 -1.79
N ALA A 107 5.65 4.23 -2.35
CA ALA A 107 6.00 3.98 -3.74
C ALA A 107 6.86 2.72 -3.88
N ASP A 108 6.42 1.79 -4.72
CA ASP A 108 7.18 0.62 -5.15
C ASP A 108 7.57 0.80 -6.62
N GLY A 109 8.33 1.85 -6.91
CA GLY A 109 8.56 2.33 -8.27
C GLY A 109 9.16 1.31 -9.22
N SER A 110 9.98 0.38 -8.72
CA SER A 110 10.60 -0.67 -9.54
C SER A 110 9.87 -2.01 -9.44
N ALA A 111 8.73 -2.07 -8.76
CA ALA A 111 7.93 -3.27 -8.54
C ALA A 111 8.65 -4.36 -7.73
N ASP A 112 9.71 -4.02 -7.00
CA ASP A 112 10.47 -5.01 -6.22
C ASP A 112 9.64 -5.67 -5.14
N PHE A 113 8.84 -4.89 -4.41
CA PHE A 113 7.97 -5.42 -3.38
C PHE A 113 6.83 -6.26 -3.97
N ALA A 114 6.18 -5.77 -5.03
CA ALA A 114 5.13 -6.51 -5.70
C ALA A 114 5.63 -7.86 -6.20
N LYS A 115 6.82 -7.91 -6.80
CA LYS A 115 7.44 -9.15 -7.27
C LYS A 115 7.81 -10.08 -6.11
N ALA A 116 8.36 -9.53 -5.02
CA ALA A 116 8.71 -10.32 -3.84
C ALA A 116 7.48 -10.93 -3.18
N LEU A 117 6.32 -10.26 -3.23
CA LEU A 117 5.06 -10.80 -2.74
C LEU A 117 4.44 -11.82 -3.70
N GLY A 118 4.89 -11.88 -4.95
CA GLY A 118 4.22 -12.67 -5.98
C GLY A 118 2.89 -12.08 -6.43
N LEU A 119 2.72 -10.78 -6.26
CA LEU A 119 1.49 -10.05 -6.59
C LEU A 119 1.69 -9.03 -7.72
N GLU A 120 2.72 -9.22 -8.54
CA GLU A 120 2.90 -8.40 -9.73
C GLU A 120 1.78 -8.65 -10.74
N LEU A 121 1.49 -7.61 -11.51
CA LEU A 121 0.48 -7.63 -12.56
C LEU A 121 1.09 -7.03 -13.82
N ASP A 122 1.23 -7.84 -14.86
CA ASP A 122 1.81 -7.37 -16.12
C ASP A 122 0.74 -6.70 -16.97
N LEU A 123 0.83 -5.38 -17.08
CA LEU A 123 -0.04 -4.54 -17.91
C LEU A 123 0.73 -3.92 -19.07
N THR A 124 1.82 -4.56 -19.51
CA THR A 124 2.65 -4.07 -20.60
C THR A 124 1.84 -3.85 -21.88
N ALA A 125 0.88 -4.75 -22.16
CA ALA A 125 0.01 -4.62 -23.34
C ALA A 125 -0.89 -3.37 -23.29
N ARG A 126 -1.09 -2.78 -22.12
CA ARG A 126 -1.87 -1.54 -21.93
C ARG A 126 -0.98 -0.31 -21.78
N GLY A 127 0.33 -0.45 -22.00
CA GLY A 127 1.27 0.65 -21.84
C GLY A 127 1.55 1.02 -20.39
N MET A 128 1.25 0.14 -19.44
CA MET A 128 1.44 0.42 -18.01
C MET A 128 2.61 -0.36 -17.38
N GLY A 129 3.20 -1.28 -18.12
CA GLY A 129 4.29 -2.10 -17.60
C GLY A 129 3.85 -3.07 -16.52
N VAL A 130 4.78 -3.41 -15.61
CA VAL A 130 4.48 -4.29 -14.49
C VAL A 130 3.93 -3.45 -13.33
N ARG A 131 2.79 -3.84 -12.83
CA ARG A 131 2.09 -3.18 -11.72
C ARG A 131 1.84 -4.18 -10.59
N CYS A 132 1.07 -3.78 -9.60
CA CYS A 132 0.69 -4.62 -8.48
C CYS A 132 -0.78 -5.03 -8.62
N GLN A 133 -1.09 -6.28 -8.30
CA GLN A 133 -2.48 -6.72 -8.18
C GLN A 133 -3.14 -5.95 -7.03
N ARG A 134 -4.46 -5.83 -7.10
CA ARG A 134 -5.23 -5.21 -6.02
C ARG A 134 -5.39 -6.19 -4.88
N PHE A 135 -4.98 -5.77 -3.68
CA PHE A 135 -5.04 -6.62 -2.50
C PHE A 135 -5.17 -5.79 -1.23
N SER A 136 -5.51 -6.45 -0.14
CA SER A 136 -5.33 -5.91 1.21
C SER A 136 -4.79 -7.01 2.12
N MET A 137 -4.01 -6.63 3.12
CA MET A 137 -3.48 -7.57 4.11
C MET A 137 -3.38 -6.91 5.47
N LEU A 138 -3.54 -7.73 6.51
CA LEU A 138 -3.24 -7.34 7.87
C LEU A 138 -1.93 -7.99 8.26
N VAL A 139 -0.99 -7.19 8.74
CA VAL A 139 0.34 -7.65 9.14
C VAL A 139 0.55 -7.32 10.61
N ASP A 140 0.97 -8.31 11.39
CA ASP A 140 1.28 -8.15 12.79
C ASP A 140 2.74 -8.54 13.02
N ASN A 141 3.55 -7.56 13.40
CA ASN A 141 5.00 -7.73 13.63
C ASN A 141 5.69 -8.45 12.45
N GLY A 142 5.36 -8.03 11.23
CA GLY A 142 5.97 -8.55 10.00
C GLY A 142 5.37 -9.85 9.48
N VAL A 143 4.39 -10.44 10.16
CA VAL A 143 3.74 -11.69 9.75
C VAL A 143 2.34 -11.40 9.22
N VAL A 144 2.02 -11.97 8.05
CA VAL A 144 0.70 -11.79 7.42
C VAL A 144 -0.36 -12.56 8.20
N LYS A 145 -1.35 -11.88 8.70
CA LYS A 145 -2.46 -12.47 9.48
C LYS A 145 -3.74 -12.60 8.67
N ALA A 146 -3.94 -11.73 7.68
CA ALA A 146 -5.07 -11.81 6.76
C ALA A 146 -4.60 -11.32 5.38
N LEU A 147 -5.15 -11.90 4.34
CA LEU A 147 -4.78 -11.53 2.96
C LEU A 147 -6.00 -11.73 2.06
N ASN A 148 -6.37 -10.67 1.36
CA ASN A 148 -7.45 -10.67 0.38
C ASN A 148 -6.89 -10.15 -0.95
N VAL A 149 -6.87 -11.00 -1.97
CA VAL A 149 -6.38 -10.65 -3.30
C VAL A 149 -7.56 -10.64 -4.27
N GLU A 150 -7.72 -9.53 -5.00
CA GLU A 150 -8.78 -9.40 -5.98
C GLU A 150 -8.48 -10.21 -7.25
N ALA A 151 -9.52 -10.73 -7.87
CA ALA A 151 -9.42 -11.21 -9.24
C ALA A 151 -9.16 -10.02 -10.16
N PRO A 152 -8.50 -10.21 -11.31
CA PRO A 152 -8.20 -9.11 -12.22
C PRO A 152 -9.45 -8.29 -12.59
N GLY A 153 -9.34 -6.98 -12.43
CA GLY A 153 -10.44 -6.05 -12.72
C GLY A 153 -11.55 -5.99 -11.68
N LYS A 154 -11.41 -6.69 -10.56
CA LYS A 154 -12.43 -6.71 -9.49
C LYS A 154 -12.07 -5.80 -8.32
N TYR A 155 -13.11 -5.41 -7.58
CA TYR A 155 -12.96 -4.70 -6.30
C TYR A 155 -14.09 -5.16 -5.37
N GLU A 156 -13.87 -6.28 -4.68
CA GLU A 156 -14.90 -6.96 -3.87
C GLU A 156 -14.41 -7.34 -2.47
N VAL A 157 -13.11 -7.65 -2.31
CA VAL A 157 -12.58 -8.24 -1.08
C VAL A 157 -11.43 -7.46 -0.45
N SER A 158 -10.87 -6.46 -1.13
CA SER A 158 -9.70 -5.70 -0.65
C SER A 158 -10.04 -4.36 -0.01
N ASP A 159 -11.32 -4.02 0.08
CA ASP A 159 -11.76 -2.78 0.70
C ASP A 159 -11.61 -2.80 2.23
N ALA A 160 -11.67 -1.61 2.84
CA ALA A 160 -11.49 -1.46 4.29
C ALA A 160 -12.58 -2.17 5.10
N GLU A 161 -13.79 -2.24 4.58
CA GLU A 161 -14.92 -2.87 5.27
C GLU A 161 -14.72 -4.38 5.41
N THR A 162 -14.15 -5.03 4.38
CA THR A 162 -13.81 -6.45 4.40
C THR A 162 -12.64 -6.74 5.34
N MET A 163 -11.67 -5.82 5.41
CA MET A 163 -10.52 -5.91 6.31
C MET A 163 -10.95 -5.59 7.76
#